data_7936478e28f35fb7a45155a91b41a0bc
#
_entry.id   7936478e28f35fb7a45155a91b41a0bc
#
_cell.length_a   1.000
_cell.length_b   1.000
_cell.length_c   1.000
_cell.angle_alpha   90.00
_cell.angle_beta   90.00
_cell.angle_gamma   90.00
#
_symmetry.space_group_name_H-M   'P 1'
#
loop_
_entity.id
_entity.type
_entity.pdbx_description
1 polymer ?
#
loop_
_entity_poly.entity_id
_entity_poly.type
_entity_poly.pdbx_seq_one_letter_code
_entity_poly.pdbx_strand_id
1 'polypeptide(L)'
;KYPANMGTLLWQLNDCWPVTSWSITDYSRQPKAAWYGVREAYRDDVLPVKDSVYPKDLELEKPKFTITLTPDNIYITSNVSAKYVYIKSINSDVEFSENYFNLEPYKQKIIPVKSNKKFSISDFKIKSLYDILNAQ
;
A
#
# COMPACT_ATOMS: atom_id res chain seq x y z
N LYS A 1 -19.48 2.65 -15.49
CA LYS A 1 -20.69 3.33 -16.05
C LYS A 1 -20.82 3.00 -17.52
N TYR A 2 -21.15 1.76 -17.76
CA TYR A 2 -21.41 1.22 -19.09
C TYR A 2 -22.82 1.68 -19.56
N PRO A 3 -23.00 2.11 -20.82
CA PRO A 3 -22.06 2.08 -21.93
C PRO A 3 -21.23 3.36 -22.12
N ALA A 4 -21.38 4.38 -21.27
CA ALA A 4 -20.72 5.67 -21.46
C ALA A 4 -19.19 5.62 -21.28
N ASN A 5 -18.69 4.68 -20.49
CA ASN A 5 -17.27 4.39 -20.34
C ASN A 5 -17.03 2.89 -20.58
N MET A 6 -16.29 2.55 -21.61
CA MET A 6 -16.01 1.17 -22.03
C MET A 6 -14.63 0.66 -21.59
N GLY A 7 -13.92 1.41 -20.79
CA GLY A 7 -12.63 1.00 -20.24
C GLY A 7 -11.70 2.15 -19.94
N THR A 8 -10.57 1.82 -19.35
CA THR A 8 -9.49 2.76 -19.03
C THR A 8 -8.17 2.17 -19.50
N LEU A 9 -7.37 2.95 -20.16
CA LEU A 9 -6.00 2.61 -20.53
C LEU A 9 -5.02 3.30 -19.57
N LEU A 10 -4.08 2.51 -19.07
CA LEU A 10 -3.04 3.02 -18.19
C LEU A 10 -1.76 3.26 -18.99
N TRP A 11 -1.22 4.44 -18.87
CA TRP A 11 0.08 4.79 -19.39
C TRP A 11 1.02 5.07 -18.23
N GLN A 12 2.04 4.29 -17.98
CA GLN A 12 2.49 3.11 -18.68
C GLN A 12 2.69 2.00 -17.64
N LEU A 13 2.82 0.74 -18.06
CA LEU A 13 2.90 -0.39 -17.16
C LEU A 13 4.21 -0.40 -16.33
N ASN A 14 5.34 -0.24 -17.01
CA ASN A 14 6.67 -0.30 -16.38
C ASN A 14 7.64 0.72 -16.99
N ASP A 15 8.69 1.03 -16.24
CA ASP A 15 9.81 1.85 -16.71
C ASP A 15 10.76 1.05 -17.59
N CYS A 16 11.32 1.70 -18.64
CA CYS A 16 12.31 1.11 -19.53
C CYS A 16 13.74 1.24 -18.99
N TRP A 17 13.96 2.17 -18.04
CA TRP A 17 15.22 2.43 -17.33
C TRP A 17 14.95 2.93 -15.92
N PRO A 18 15.94 2.94 -15.02
CA PRO A 18 15.76 3.47 -13.67
C PRO A 18 15.46 4.97 -13.69
N VAL A 19 14.19 5.34 -13.47
CA VAL A 19 13.69 6.71 -13.53
C VAL A 19 12.49 6.89 -12.61
N THR A 20 12.23 8.10 -12.20
CA THR A 20 10.95 8.46 -11.58
C THR A 20 9.96 8.83 -12.68
N SER A 21 8.89 8.05 -12.80
CA SER A 21 7.85 8.25 -13.83
C SER A 21 6.46 7.90 -13.31
N TRP A 22 5.46 8.07 -14.17
CA TRP A 22 4.06 7.69 -13.95
C TRP A 22 3.76 6.20 -14.18
N SER A 23 4.74 5.36 -14.50
CA SER A 23 4.54 3.92 -14.61
C SER A 23 4.05 3.33 -13.29
N ILE A 24 3.28 2.24 -13.35
CA ILE A 24 2.73 1.57 -12.18
C ILE A 24 3.67 0.54 -11.55
N THR A 25 4.70 0.12 -12.30
CA THR A 25 5.84 -0.66 -11.78
C THR A 25 7.15 0.03 -12.17
N ASP A 26 8.19 -0.12 -11.36
CA ASP A 26 9.50 0.43 -11.67
C ASP A 26 10.29 -0.42 -12.69
N TYR A 27 11.51 0.01 -13.04
CA TYR A 27 12.41 -0.71 -13.93
C TYR A 27 12.71 -2.14 -13.44
N SER A 28 12.84 -2.34 -12.14
CA SER A 28 13.06 -3.66 -11.51
C SER A 28 11.77 -4.47 -11.35
N ARG A 29 10.67 -4.01 -11.94
CA ARG A 29 9.32 -4.60 -11.88
C ARG A 29 8.71 -4.61 -10.47
N GLN A 30 9.20 -3.75 -9.57
CA GLN A 30 8.61 -3.59 -8.25
C GLN A 30 7.33 -2.74 -8.36
N PRO A 31 6.22 -3.17 -7.75
CA PRO A 31 4.97 -2.42 -7.76
C PRO A 31 5.11 -1.07 -7.05
N LYS A 32 4.74 0.01 -7.73
CA LYS A 32 4.57 1.34 -7.12
C LYS A 32 3.19 1.46 -6.46
N ALA A 33 2.96 2.52 -5.69
CA ALA A 33 1.65 2.77 -5.05
C ALA A 33 0.49 2.73 -6.06
N ALA A 34 0.70 3.26 -7.26
CA ALA A 34 -0.29 3.26 -8.34
C ALA A 34 -0.71 1.85 -8.76
N TRP A 35 0.17 0.86 -8.73
CA TRP A 35 -0.17 -0.53 -9.05
C TRP A 35 -1.23 -1.10 -8.09
N TYR A 36 -1.07 -0.84 -6.79
CA TYR A 36 -2.03 -1.29 -5.78
C TYR A 36 -3.38 -0.57 -5.94
N GLY A 37 -3.35 0.75 -6.20
CA GLY A 37 -4.56 1.53 -6.46
C GLY A 37 -5.32 1.05 -7.70
N VAL A 38 -4.60 0.76 -8.78
CA VAL A 38 -5.18 0.22 -10.01
C VAL A 38 -5.78 -1.16 -9.77
N ARG A 39 -5.03 -2.07 -9.11
CA ARG A 39 -5.53 -3.40 -8.76
C ARG A 39 -6.82 -3.31 -7.96
N GLU A 40 -6.88 -2.42 -6.99
CA GLU A 40 -8.07 -2.21 -6.18
C GLU A 40 -9.24 -1.67 -7.02
N ALA A 41 -8.99 -0.69 -7.89
CA ALA A 41 -10.00 -0.07 -8.73
C ALA A 41 -10.61 -1.03 -9.77
N TYR A 42 -9.88 -2.09 -10.16
CA TYR A 42 -10.36 -3.10 -11.11
C TYR A 42 -11.02 -4.32 -10.44
N ARG A 43 -11.14 -4.34 -9.12
CA ARG A 43 -11.88 -5.39 -8.42
C ARG A 43 -13.38 -5.11 -8.52
N ASP A 44 -14.16 -6.14 -8.81
CA ASP A 44 -15.62 -6.04 -8.98
C ASP A 44 -16.35 -5.71 -7.67
N ASP A 45 -15.72 -5.97 -6.52
CA ASP A 45 -16.26 -5.78 -5.19
C ASP A 45 -15.95 -4.40 -4.59
N VAL A 46 -15.25 -3.53 -5.32
CA VAL A 46 -14.90 -2.19 -4.83
C VAL A 46 -16.10 -1.24 -4.98
N LEU A 47 -16.58 -0.75 -3.86
CA LEU A 47 -17.56 0.32 -3.84
C LEU A 47 -16.93 1.64 -4.35
N PRO A 48 -17.68 2.46 -5.10
CA PRO A 48 -17.18 3.74 -5.58
C PRO A 48 -16.74 4.61 -4.39
N VAL A 49 -15.57 5.23 -4.52
CA VAL A 49 -15.05 6.19 -3.54
C VAL A 49 -16.09 7.31 -3.40
N LYS A 50 -16.72 7.38 -2.23
CA LYS A 50 -17.81 8.32 -2.00
C LYS A 50 -17.35 9.75 -1.83
N ASP A 51 -16.17 9.98 -1.24
CA ASP A 51 -15.68 11.33 -0.97
C ASP A 51 -14.18 11.39 -1.28
N SER A 52 -13.81 12.09 -2.35
CA SER A 52 -12.42 12.37 -2.67
C SER A 52 -11.93 13.60 -1.90
N VAL A 53 -11.55 13.41 -0.66
CA VAL A 53 -10.80 14.42 0.09
C VAL A 53 -9.33 14.35 -0.37
N TYR A 54 -8.74 15.49 -0.70
CA TYR A 54 -7.32 15.52 -1.03
C TYR A 54 -6.49 15.08 0.19
N PRO A 55 -5.46 14.26 0.01
CA PRO A 55 -4.64 13.77 1.13
C PRO A 55 -4.08 14.88 2.04
N LYS A 56 -3.79 16.06 1.48
CA LYS A 56 -3.30 17.23 2.23
C LYS A 56 -4.33 17.86 3.16
N ASP A 57 -5.62 17.63 2.92
CA ASP A 57 -6.74 18.20 3.67
C ASP A 57 -7.25 17.23 4.76
N LEU A 58 -6.59 16.07 4.92
CA LEU A 58 -6.92 15.10 5.97
C LEU A 58 -6.28 15.49 7.29
N GLU A 59 -7.10 15.63 8.32
CA GLU A 59 -6.62 15.71 9.70
C GLU A 59 -6.19 14.30 10.14
N LEU A 60 -4.88 14.08 10.26
CA LEU A 60 -4.30 12.80 10.61
C LEU A 60 -3.63 12.85 11.97
N GLU A 61 -3.90 11.87 12.80
CA GLU A 61 -3.17 11.62 14.02
C GLU A 61 -1.98 10.68 13.78
N LYS A 62 -0.92 10.81 14.58
CA LYS A 62 0.26 9.95 14.49
C LYS A 62 -0.08 8.51 14.88
N PRO A 63 -0.02 7.56 13.95
CA PRO A 63 -0.32 6.17 14.25
C PRO A 63 0.81 5.50 15.01
N LYS A 64 0.44 4.63 15.96
CA LYS A 64 1.34 3.65 16.58
C LYS A 64 0.96 2.28 16.10
N PHE A 65 1.86 1.64 15.38
CA PHE A 65 1.63 0.30 14.82
C PHE A 65 2.07 -0.78 15.81
N THR A 66 1.23 -1.78 16.00
CA THR A 66 1.60 -3.04 16.66
C THR A 66 1.62 -4.14 15.61
N ILE A 67 2.72 -4.90 15.57
CA ILE A 67 3.00 -5.89 14.54
C ILE A 67 3.28 -7.22 15.19
N THR A 68 2.65 -8.27 14.66
CA THR A 68 2.96 -9.67 14.97
C THR A 68 3.24 -10.41 13.67
N LEU A 69 4.23 -11.28 13.68
CA LEU A 69 4.67 -12.03 12.51
C LEU A 69 4.42 -13.52 12.69
N THR A 70 4.01 -14.16 11.61
CA THR A 70 4.10 -15.62 11.41
C THR A 70 4.89 -15.87 10.12
N PRO A 71 5.28 -17.11 9.81
CA PRO A 71 6.02 -17.42 8.59
C PRO A 71 5.33 -16.90 7.30
N ASP A 72 4.00 -16.87 7.29
CA ASP A 72 3.21 -16.61 6.09
C ASP A 72 2.38 -15.32 6.17
N ASN A 73 2.36 -14.64 7.34
CA ASN A 73 1.51 -13.46 7.53
C ASN A 73 2.14 -12.39 8.41
N ILE A 74 1.81 -11.15 8.08
CA ILE A 74 1.99 -9.97 8.94
C ILE A 74 0.63 -9.58 9.51
N TYR A 75 0.53 -9.48 10.82
CA TYR A 75 -0.63 -8.97 11.54
C TYR A 75 -0.29 -7.56 12.00
N ILE A 76 -1.11 -6.58 11.60
CA ILE A 76 -0.88 -5.17 11.93
C ILE A 76 -2.15 -4.53 12.48
N THR A 77 -1.97 -3.75 13.55
CA THR A 77 -3.02 -2.89 14.12
C THR A 77 -2.48 -1.48 14.31
N SER A 78 -3.38 -0.51 14.39
CA SER A 78 -3.05 0.88 14.74
C SER A 78 -3.99 1.37 15.85
N ASN A 79 -3.48 2.28 16.69
CA ASN A 79 -4.29 2.93 17.75
C ASN A 79 -5.25 3.99 17.20
N VAL A 80 -4.97 4.53 16.02
CA VAL A 80 -5.79 5.53 15.32
C VAL A 80 -5.98 5.13 13.85
N SER A 81 -6.86 5.83 13.15
CA SER A 81 -7.02 5.63 11.71
C SER A 81 -5.70 5.95 10.99
N ALA A 82 -5.19 4.99 10.23
CA ALA A 82 -3.98 5.17 9.43
C ALA A 82 -4.30 4.97 7.94
N LYS A 83 -4.00 5.99 7.13
CA LYS A 83 -4.25 5.97 5.69
C LYS A 83 -2.98 5.63 4.91
N TYR A 84 -3.15 4.89 3.82
CA TYR A 84 -2.09 4.51 2.88
C TYR A 84 -0.86 3.91 3.57
N VAL A 85 -1.10 2.95 4.48
CA VAL A 85 -0.02 2.27 5.20
C VAL A 85 0.81 1.48 4.22
N TYR A 86 2.11 1.77 4.22
CA TYR A 86 3.11 1.16 3.36
C TYR A 86 4.11 0.36 4.18
N ILE A 87 4.30 -0.89 3.82
CA ILE A 87 5.31 -1.79 4.40
C ILE A 87 6.41 -2.01 3.38
N LYS A 88 7.66 -1.79 3.78
CA LYS A 88 8.84 -2.08 2.97
C LYS A 88 9.73 -3.07 3.70
N SER A 89 10.14 -4.12 3.00
CA SER A 89 11.24 -4.99 3.45
C SER A 89 12.58 -4.28 3.22
N ILE A 90 13.48 -4.36 4.20
CA ILE A 90 14.82 -3.73 4.12
C ILE A 90 15.87 -4.77 3.76
N ASN A 91 15.83 -5.93 4.41
CA ASN A 91 16.90 -6.93 4.36
C ASN A 91 16.46 -8.27 3.75
N SER A 92 15.20 -8.42 3.41
CA SER A 92 14.63 -9.68 2.91
C SER A 92 13.79 -9.46 1.66
N ASP A 93 13.82 -10.44 0.77
CA ASP A 93 12.94 -10.49 -0.39
C ASP A 93 11.57 -11.02 0.07
N VAL A 94 10.73 -10.11 0.52
CA VAL A 94 9.37 -10.42 0.96
C VAL A 94 8.39 -9.81 -0.03
N GLU A 95 7.55 -10.66 -0.60
CA GLU A 95 6.41 -10.22 -1.40
C GLU A 95 5.18 -10.07 -0.51
N PHE A 96 4.56 -8.91 -0.56
CA PHE A 96 3.32 -8.61 0.16
C PHE A 96 2.12 -8.82 -0.77
N SER A 97 1.11 -9.53 -0.29
CA SER A 97 -0.15 -9.66 -1.04
C SER A 97 -0.88 -8.34 -1.20
N GLU A 98 -0.68 -7.41 -0.27
CA GLU A 98 -1.29 -6.09 -0.23
C GLU A 98 -0.34 -5.05 0.36
N ASN A 99 -0.45 -3.81 -0.12
CA ASN A 99 0.30 -2.66 0.40
C ASN A 99 -0.51 -1.37 0.15
N TYR A 100 -0.13 -0.24 0.76
CA TYR A 100 -0.85 1.03 0.65
C TYR A 100 -2.32 0.95 1.07
N PHE A 101 -2.60 0.20 2.14
CA PHE A 101 -3.94 -0.03 2.68
C PHE A 101 -4.29 0.95 3.80
N ASN A 102 -5.56 0.99 4.16
CA ASN A 102 -6.05 1.74 5.31
C ASN A 102 -6.21 0.82 6.52
N LEU A 103 -5.95 1.36 7.71
CA LEU A 103 -6.25 0.72 8.98
C LEU A 103 -7.29 1.54 9.73
N GLU A 104 -8.30 0.88 10.25
CA GLU A 104 -9.22 1.43 11.23
C GLU A 104 -8.63 1.26 12.64
N PRO A 105 -8.96 2.17 13.59
CA PRO A 105 -8.46 2.07 14.95
C PRO A 105 -8.75 0.70 15.57
N TYR A 106 -7.72 0.08 16.15
CA TYR A 106 -7.77 -1.19 16.87
C TYR A 106 -8.25 -2.41 16.06
N LYS A 107 -8.53 -2.26 14.75
CA LYS A 107 -8.82 -3.39 13.89
C LYS A 107 -7.55 -4.02 13.36
N GLN A 108 -7.46 -5.34 13.49
CA GLN A 108 -6.32 -6.10 12.96
C GLN A 108 -6.51 -6.33 11.46
N LYS A 109 -5.45 -6.05 10.72
CA LYS A 109 -5.33 -6.43 9.31
C LYS A 109 -4.30 -7.55 9.18
N ILE A 110 -4.61 -8.53 8.37
CA ILE A 110 -3.75 -9.68 8.06
C ILE A 110 -3.25 -9.49 6.63
N ILE A 111 -1.94 -9.54 6.46
CA ILE A 111 -1.28 -9.39 5.15
C ILE A 111 -0.49 -10.67 4.89
N PRO A 112 -0.99 -11.55 4.03
CA PRO A 112 -0.23 -12.69 3.55
C PRO A 112 1.07 -12.25 2.88
N VAL A 113 2.15 -12.96 3.19
CA VAL A 113 3.47 -12.69 2.65
C VAL A 113 4.09 -13.95 2.08
N LYS A 114 4.95 -13.78 1.08
CA LYS A 114 5.78 -14.84 0.53
C LYS A 114 7.25 -14.44 0.68
N SER A 115 8.04 -15.33 1.22
CA SER A 115 9.49 -15.14 1.33
C SER A 115 10.21 -16.48 1.29
N ASN A 116 11.35 -16.50 0.63
CA ASN A 116 12.26 -17.64 0.60
C ASN A 116 13.22 -17.66 1.80
N LYS A 117 13.17 -16.64 2.65
CA LYS A 117 14.05 -16.48 3.82
C LYS A 117 13.23 -16.19 5.07
N LYS A 118 13.77 -16.54 6.23
CA LYS A 118 13.21 -16.12 7.52
C LYS A 118 13.36 -14.60 7.63
N PHE A 119 12.36 -13.97 8.20
CA PHE A 119 12.33 -12.53 8.45
C PHE A 119 11.89 -12.22 9.89
N SER A 120 12.22 -11.04 10.35
CA SER A 120 11.92 -10.52 11.69
C SER A 120 11.28 -9.13 11.60
N ILE A 121 10.77 -8.61 12.71
CA ILE A 121 10.16 -7.27 12.73
C ILE A 121 11.15 -6.18 12.30
N SER A 122 12.43 -6.32 12.63
CA SER A 122 13.48 -5.37 12.24
C SER A 122 13.73 -5.28 10.73
N ASP A 123 13.29 -6.28 9.96
CA ASP A 123 13.42 -6.29 8.51
C ASP A 123 12.37 -5.41 7.79
N PHE A 124 11.44 -4.84 8.54
CA PHE A 124 10.36 -4.04 7.95
C PHE A 124 10.41 -2.57 8.40
N LYS A 125 10.19 -1.68 7.45
CA LYS A 125 9.82 -0.29 7.69
C LYS A 125 8.37 -0.07 7.35
N ILE A 126 7.63 0.55 8.27
CA ILE A 126 6.22 0.88 8.06
C ILE A 126 6.09 2.39 8.10
N LYS A 127 5.36 2.92 7.13
CA LYS A 127 4.99 4.33 7.03
C LYS A 127 3.51 4.45 6.68
N SER A 128 2.93 5.58 7.05
CA SER A 128 1.57 5.97 6.67
C SER A 128 1.59 7.30 5.94
N LEU A 129 0.44 7.75 5.47
CA LEU A 129 0.29 9.10 4.92
C LEU A 129 0.73 10.18 5.92
N TYR A 130 0.47 9.97 7.23
CA TYR A 130 0.93 10.88 8.29
C TYR A 130 2.44 11.11 8.21
N ASP A 131 3.22 10.04 8.08
CA ASP A 131 4.69 10.11 8.06
C ASP A 131 5.21 10.82 6.80
N ILE A 132 4.47 10.76 5.71
CA ILE A 132 4.83 11.44 4.45
C ILE A 132 4.54 12.94 4.53
N LEU A 133 3.37 13.31 5.05
CA LEU A 133 2.96 14.72 5.15
C LEU A 133 3.74 15.49 6.23
N ASN A 134 4.24 14.80 7.25
CA ASN A 134 5.00 15.37 8.36
C ASN A 134 6.51 15.06 8.29
N ALA A 135 7.01 14.54 7.18
CA ALA A 135 8.43 14.38 6.93
C ALA A 135 9.05 15.75 6.64
N GLN A 136 9.71 16.34 7.65
CA GLN A 136 10.62 17.48 7.50
C GLN A 136 12.04 16.97 7.30
#